data_295552cb6bad3685468b0f272ef87c4a
#
_entry.id   295552cb6bad3685468b0f272ef87c4a
#
_cell.length_a   1.000
_cell.length_b   1.000
_cell.length_c   1.000
_cell.angle_alpha   90.00
_cell.angle_beta   90.00
_cell.angle_gamma   90.00
#
_symmetry.space_group_name_H-M   'P 1'
#
loop_
_entity.id
_entity.type
_entity.pdbx_description
1 polymer ?
#
loop_
_entity_poly.entity_id
_entity_poly.type
_entity_poly.pdbx_seq_one_letter_code
_entity_poly.pdbx_strand_id
1 'polypeptide(L)'
;RSSFSGATTSGGYSQQAADKRFTESSIDRLKNFSCPSLTMEHADFKESLAKHDDDTFIYADPPYAIENPVLYGKNGSTHKGFDHLGLAEAMKQKNNWVLSYNPSPFILDLYKDYEIVYPEWSYGMSKDKKSKEILILNTKEEPNE
;
A
#
# COMPACT_ATOMS: atom_id res chain seq x y z
N ARG A 1 -12.97 10.74 -12.66
CA ARG A 1 -12.27 10.42 -11.40
C ARG A 1 -10.95 9.78 -11.75
N SER A 2 -9.85 10.53 -11.74
CA SER A 2 -8.59 9.86 -11.52
C SER A 2 -8.64 9.32 -10.10
N SER A 3 -8.73 8.03 -9.96
CA SER A 3 -8.48 7.42 -8.68
C SER A 3 -6.97 7.48 -8.43
N PHE A 4 -6.57 7.49 -7.19
CA PHE A 4 -5.17 7.35 -6.75
C PHE A 4 -4.48 6.13 -7.37
N SER A 5 -5.25 5.18 -7.82
CA SER A 5 -4.83 3.91 -8.38
C SER A 5 -4.50 3.93 -9.87
N GLY A 6 -4.58 5.06 -10.56
CA GLY A 6 -4.39 5.11 -12.01
C GLY A 6 -5.40 4.29 -12.83
N ALA A 7 -6.44 3.75 -12.17
CA ALA A 7 -7.50 3.05 -12.86
C ALA A 7 -8.28 4.01 -13.76
N THR A 8 -8.69 3.52 -14.89
CA THR A 8 -9.51 4.25 -15.84
C THR A 8 -10.75 4.80 -15.18
N THR A 9 -11.10 6.01 -15.57
CA THR A 9 -12.28 6.74 -15.16
C THR A 9 -13.53 5.88 -15.16
N SER A 10 -14.01 5.48 -13.98
CA SER A 10 -15.34 4.92 -13.83
C SER A 10 -16.32 6.06 -13.59
N GLY A 11 -17.18 6.30 -14.54
CA GLY A 11 -18.38 7.11 -14.41
C GLY A 11 -18.20 8.56 -13.99
N GLY A 12 -18.41 9.45 -14.92
CA GLY A 12 -18.84 10.82 -14.69
C GLY A 12 -17.92 11.73 -13.90
N TYR A 13 -16.98 12.36 -14.59
CA TYR A 13 -16.37 13.59 -14.10
C TYR A 13 -17.35 14.72 -14.17
N SER A 14 -17.59 15.39 -13.05
CA SER A 14 -18.03 16.77 -13.12
C SER A 14 -16.79 17.67 -13.10
N GLN A 15 -16.78 18.73 -13.91
CA GLN A 15 -15.79 19.77 -13.87
C GLN A 15 -15.54 20.26 -12.43
N GLN A 16 -16.61 20.45 -11.67
CA GLN A 16 -16.56 20.83 -10.25
C GLN A 16 -15.73 19.87 -9.37
N ALA A 17 -15.72 18.57 -9.67
CA ALA A 17 -14.93 17.61 -8.89
C ALA A 17 -13.44 17.66 -9.25
N ALA A 18 -13.13 18.02 -10.49
CA ALA A 18 -11.77 18.29 -10.92
C ALA A 18 -11.25 19.58 -10.29
N ASP A 19 -12.02 20.67 -10.38
CA ASP A 19 -11.65 21.99 -9.87
C ASP A 19 -11.40 21.99 -8.35
N LYS A 20 -12.19 21.20 -7.59
CA LYS A 20 -11.99 21.04 -6.14
C LYS A 20 -10.68 20.30 -5.77
N ARG A 21 -10.10 19.56 -6.69
CA ARG A 21 -8.87 18.78 -6.44
C ARG A 21 -7.62 19.42 -7.00
N PHE A 22 -7.73 20.08 -8.14
CA PHE A 22 -6.65 20.83 -8.80
C PHE A 22 -6.74 22.31 -8.46
N THR A 23 -6.69 22.63 -7.17
CA THR A 23 -6.64 24.02 -6.72
C THR A 23 -5.20 24.55 -6.81
N GLU A 24 -5.04 25.86 -7.02
CA GLU A 24 -3.72 26.50 -7.00
C GLU A 24 -2.96 26.17 -5.72
N SER A 25 -3.64 26.20 -4.56
CA SER A 25 -3.02 25.87 -3.28
C SER A 25 -2.52 24.42 -3.20
N SER A 26 -3.19 23.48 -3.87
CA SER A 26 -2.74 22.08 -3.94
C SER A 26 -1.51 21.94 -4.84
N ILE A 27 -1.50 22.66 -5.94
CA ILE A 27 -0.37 22.71 -6.89
C ILE A 27 0.83 23.35 -6.21
N ASP A 28 0.64 24.47 -5.52
CA ASP A 28 1.73 25.17 -4.83
C ASP A 28 2.31 24.35 -3.68
N ARG A 29 1.49 23.60 -2.94
CA ARG A 29 2.01 22.64 -1.93
C ARG A 29 2.90 21.58 -2.55
N LEU A 30 2.55 21.07 -3.73
CA LEU A 30 3.39 20.10 -4.43
C LEU A 30 4.68 20.75 -4.96
N LYS A 31 4.61 21.95 -5.54
CA LYS A 31 5.79 22.68 -6.03
C LYS A 31 6.77 23.04 -4.92
N ASN A 32 6.24 23.39 -3.74
CA ASN A 32 7.03 23.80 -2.58
C ASN A 32 7.39 22.62 -1.66
N PHE A 33 6.97 21.39 -2.00
CA PHE A 33 7.35 20.21 -1.23
C PHE A 33 8.85 19.98 -1.34
N SER A 34 9.51 19.92 -0.19
CA SER A 34 10.92 19.63 -0.08
C SER A 34 11.15 18.64 1.06
N CYS A 35 11.79 17.55 0.76
CA CYS A 35 12.22 16.54 1.73
C CYS A 35 13.60 16.03 1.31
N PRO A 36 14.68 16.68 1.76
CA PRO A 36 16.04 16.36 1.31
C PRO A 36 16.49 14.92 1.60
N SER A 37 15.89 14.26 2.59
CA SER A 37 16.16 12.87 2.95
C SER A 37 15.32 11.85 2.17
N LEU A 38 14.37 12.31 1.34
CA LEU A 38 13.53 11.42 0.55
C LEU A 38 14.23 11.05 -0.76
N THR A 39 14.39 9.76 -0.96
CA THR A 39 14.78 9.17 -2.25
C THR A 39 13.60 8.41 -2.82
N MET A 40 13.32 8.62 -4.11
CA MET A 40 12.25 7.91 -4.81
C MET A 40 12.84 7.14 -5.99
N GLU A 41 12.43 5.88 -6.12
CA GLU A 41 12.80 5.06 -7.27
C GLU A 41 11.59 4.28 -7.81
N HIS A 42 11.67 3.91 -9.08
CA HIS A 42 10.76 2.98 -9.71
C HIS A 42 11.51 1.67 -9.97
N ALA A 43 11.22 0.65 -9.17
CA ALA A 43 11.89 -0.65 -9.22
C ALA A 43 10.90 -1.78 -8.91
N ASP A 44 11.25 -2.99 -9.30
CA ASP A 44 10.58 -4.20 -8.81
C ASP A 44 10.87 -4.37 -7.31
N PHE A 45 9.90 -4.92 -6.54
CA PHE A 45 10.07 -5.09 -5.11
C PHE A 45 11.27 -5.98 -4.75
N LYS A 46 11.60 -6.97 -5.55
CA LYS A 46 12.76 -7.85 -5.33
C LYS A 46 14.05 -7.07 -5.42
N GLU A 47 14.15 -6.20 -6.42
CA GLU A 47 15.32 -5.32 -6.60
C GLU A 47 15.41 -4.29 -5.47
N SER A 48 14.27 -3.69 -5.09
CA SER A 48 14.22 -2.70 -4.01
C SER A 48 14.62 -3.33 -2.68
N LEU A 49 14.03 -4.46 -2.31
CA LEU A 49 14.35 -5.15 -1.06
C LEU A 49 15.80 -5.64 -0.98
N ALA A 50 16.39 -6.05 -2.11
CA ALA A 50 17.78 -6.50 -2.16
C ALA A 50 18.82 -5.38 -1.92
N LYS A 51 18.44 -4.11 -2.09
CA LYS A 51 19.34 -2.96 -1.87
C LYS A 51 19.50 -2.59 -0.41
N HIS A 52 18.63 -3.06 0.46
CA HIS A 52 18.57 -2.69 1.87
C HIS A 52 18.98 -3.87 2.75
N ASP A 53 19.63 -3.56 3.86
CA ASP A 53 20.01 -4.53 4.89
C ASP A 53 18.77 -5.15 5.54
N ASP A 54 18.99 -6.28 6.20
CA ASP A 54 17.89 -7.07 6.78
C ASP A 54 17.24 -6.38 7.99
N ASP A 55 17.91 -5.40 8.59
CA ASP A 55 17.43 -4.61 9.72
C ASP A 55 16.79 -3.26 9.32
N THR A 56 16.79 -2.92 8.02
CA THR A 56 16.09 -1.72 7.54
C THR A 56 14.60 -1.87 7.81
N PHE A 57 13.98 -0.84 8.43
CA PHE A 57 12.52 -0.85 8.61
C PHE A 57 11.81 -0.69 7.27
N ILE A 58 10.91 -1.61 6.98
CA ILE A 58 10.16 -1.65 5.72
C ILE A 58 8.67 -1.52 6.02
N TYR A 59 8.01 -0.55 5.41
CA TYR A 59 6.57 -0.54 5.27
C TYR A 59 6.20 -0.91 3.83
N ALA A 60 5.47 -1.99 3.66
CA ALA A 60 5.05 -2.45 2.35
C ALA A 60 3.52 -2.42 2.20
N ASP A 61 3.06 -1.85 1.08
CA ASP A 61 1.65 -1.75 0.70
C ASP A 61 1.47 -2.30 -0.72
N PRO A 62 1.52 -3.63 -0.88
CA PRO A 62 1.39 -4.27 -2.19
C PRO A 62 -0.04 -4.20 -2.72
N PRO A 63 -0.26 -4.50 -4.00
CA PRO A 63 -1.59 -4.72 -4.53
C PRO A 63 -2.32 -5.80 -3.73
N TYR A 64 -3.58 -5.54 -3.32
CA TYR A 64 -4.34 -6.48 -2.51
C TYR A 64 -4.70 -7.75 -3.28
N ALA A 65 -4.69 -8.89 -2.59
CA ALA A 65 -5.13 -10.17 -3.13
C ALA A 65 -6.66 -10.21 -3.21
N ILE A 66 -7.22 -9.74 -4.32
CA ILE A 66 -8.67 -9.65 -4.55
C ILE A 66 -9.10 -10.55 -5.71
N GLU A 67 -10.26 -11.17 -5.58
CA GLU A 67 -10.82 -12.06 -6.59
C GLU A 67 -11.18 -11.33 -7.89
N ASN A 68 -11.41 -10.01 -7.84
CA ASN A 68 -11.81 -9.20 -8.99
C ASN A 68 -10.89 -7.98 -9.17
N PRO A 69 -9.74 -8.12 -9.82
CA PRO A 69 -8.66 -7.14 -9.83
C PRO A 69 -8.87 -6.03 -10.86
N VAL A 70 -9.82 -5.11 -10.63
CA VAL A 70 -10.11 -3.99 -11.58
C VAL A 70 -9.62 -2.63 -11.04
N LEU A 71 -9.03 -2.58 -9.85
CA LEU A 71 -8.83 -1.32 -9.13
C LEU A 71 -7.58 -0.54 -9.48
N TYR A 72 -6.48 -1.18 -9.86
CA TYR A 72 -5.19 -0.52 -10.09
C TYR A 72 -4.59 -0.85 -11.46
N GLY A 73 -3.90 0.13 -12.05
CA GLY A 73 -3.31 0.02 -13.37
C GLY A 73 -4.31 0.04 -14.51
N LYS A 74 -3.81 -0.03 -15.75
CA LYS A 74 -4.67 -0.09 -16.94
C LYS A 74 -5.38 -1.44 -16.98
N ASN A 75 -6.70 -1.45 -16.81
CA ASN A 75 -7.53 -2.66 -16.73
C ASN A 75 -7.17 -3.61 -15.57
N GLY A 76 -6.72 -3.08 -14.43
CA GLY A 76 -6.34 -3.90 -13.27
C GLY A 76 -5.02 -4.65 -13.43
N SER A 77 -4.14 -4.24 -14.35
CA SER A 77 -2.89 -4.95 -14.65
C SER A 77 -1.95 -5.06 -13.47
N THR A 78 -2.01 -4.13 -12.50
CA THR A 78 -1.16 -4.15 -11.31
C THR A 78 -1.55 -5.24 -10.30
N HIS A 79 -2.84 -5.64 -10.27
CA HIS A 79 -3.31 -6.73 -9.42
C HIS A 79 -3.24 -8.10 -10.09
N LYS A 80 -3.40 -8.12 -11.42
CA LYS A 80 -3.32 -9.36 -12.19
C LYS A 80 -1.88 -9.82 -12.30
N GLY A 81 -1.57 -10.92 -11.64
CA GLY A 81 -0.25 -11.54 -11.73
C GLY A 81 0.79 -10.94 -10.77
N PHE A 82 0.39 -10.16 -9.75
CA PHE A 82 1.32 -9.78 -8.71
C PHE A 82 1.81 -11.03 -7.95
N ASP A 83 3.11 -11.13 -7.77
CA ASP A 83 3.78 -12.28 -7.14
C ASP A 83 3.72 -12.18 -5.60
N HIS A 84 2.54 -12.49 -5.03
CA HIS A 84 2.34 -12.46 -3.58
C HIS A 84 3.22 -13.47 -2.83
N LEU A 85 3.49 -14.64 -3.43
CA LEU A 85 4.36 -15.65 -2.84
C LEU A 85 5.81 -15.16 -2.82
N GLY A 86 6.29 -14.64 -3.94
CA GLY A 86 7.64 -14.09 -4.03
C GLY A 86 7.85 -12.90 -3.11
N LEU A 87 6.83 -12.05 -2.90
CA LEU A 87 6.89 -10.98 -1.90
C LEU A 87 7.01 -11.57 -0.49
N ALA A 88 6.21 -12.57 -0.14
CA ALA A 88 6.28 -13.20 1.17
C ALA A 88 7.65 -13.83 1.43
N GLU A 89 8.21 -14.52 0.44
CA GLU A 89 9.56 -15.09 0.54
C GLU A 89 10.63 -14.02 0.75
N ALA A 90 10.54 -12.90 0.02
CA ALA A 90 11.48 -11.80 0.17
C ALA A 90 11.34 -11.08 1.52
N MET A 91 10.12 -10.87 2.00
CA MET A 91 9.86 -10.25 3.30
C MET A 91 10.31 -11.13 4.47
N LYS A 92 10.19 -12.46 4.37
CA LYS A 92 10.67 -13.42 5.38
C LYS A 92 12.19 -13.36 5.61
N GLN A 93 12.95 -12.83 4.66
CA GLN A 93 14.40 -12.61 4.80
C GLN A 93 14.74 -11.32 5.52
N LYS A 94 13.77 -10.47 5.83
CA LYS A 94 13.94 -9.18 6.52
C LYS A 94 13.44 -9.26 7.94
N ASN A 95 14.06 -8.49 8.84
CA ASN A 95 13.81 -8.61 10.28
C ASN A 95 12.86 -7.56 10.84
N ASN A 96 12.58 -6.48 10.10
CA ASN A 96 11.88 -5.32 10.66
C ASN A 96 10.93 -4.72 9.63
N TRP A 97 9.69 -5.21 9.61
CA TRP A 97 8.72 -4.75 8.61
C TRP A 97 7.27 -4.78 9.09
N VAL A 98 6.49 -3.94 8.45
CA VAL A 98 5.03 -3.92 8.51
C VAL A 98 4.49 -4.03 7.10
N LEU A 99 3.49 -4.87 6.92
CA LEU A 99 2.87 -5.16 5.63
C LEU A 99 1.36 -4.94 5.74
N SER A 100 0.80 -4.11 4.86
CA SER A 100 -0.64 -3.89 4.81
C SER A 100 -1.29 -4.77 3.73
N TYR A 101 -2.42 -5.42 4.07
CA TYR A 101 -3.15 -6.29 3.18
C TYR A 101 -4.66 -6.32 3.48
N ASN A 102 -5.43 -6.86 2.54
CA ASN A 102 -6.81 -7.30 2.82
C ASN A 102 -6.80 -8.72 3.45
N PRO A 103 -7.69 -9.01 4.42
CA PRO A 103 -7.75 -10.30 5.11
C PRO A 103 -8.39 -11.39 4.23
N SER A 104 -7.74 -11.80 3.15
CA SER A 104 -8.18 -12.96 2.38
C SER A 104 -7.67 -14.27 3.04
N PRO A 105 -8.37 -15.41 2.89
CA PRO A 105 -7.91 -16.70 3.41
C PRO A 105 -6.48 -17.04 2.95
N PHE A 106 -6.14 -16.72 1.72
CA PHE A 106 -4.81 -16.91 1.15
C PHE A 106 -3.74 -16.11 1.90
N ILE A 107 -3.98 -14.82 2.15
CA ILE A 107 -3.03 -13.95 2.87
C ILE A 107 -2.90 -14.37 4.33
N LEU A 108 -4.02 -14.69 4.98
CA LEU A 108 -4.00 -15.13 6.37
C LEU A 108 -3.21 -16.45 6.56
N ASP A 109 -3.31 -17.40 5.63
CA ASP A 109 -2.51 -18.63 5.68
C ASP A 109 -1.04 -18.37 5.36
N LEU A 110 -0.75 -17.49 4.39
CA LEU A 110 0.61 -17.15 3.96
C LEU A 110 1.46 -16.52 5.07
N TYR A 111 0.82 -15.77 5.95
CA TYR A 111 1.46 -15.03 7.05
C TYR A 111 1.00 -15.48 8.45
N LYS A 112 0.47 -16.71 8.59
CA LYS A 112 -0.09 -17.25 9.85
C LYS A 112 0.89 -17.28 11.03
N ASP A 113 2.19 -17.29 10.75
CA ASP A 113 3.24 -17.35 11.77
C ASP A 113 3.69 -15.94 12.24
N TYR A 114 3.04 -14.88 11.75
CA TYR A 114 3.31 -13.49 12.10
C TYR A 114 2.15 -12.87 12.87
N GLU A 115 2.43 -11.80 13.59
CA GLU A 115 1.39 -11.03 14.26
C GLU A 115 0.49 -10.34 13.23
N ILE A 116 -0.83 -10.52 13.35
CA ILE A 116 -1.84 -9.90 12.49
C ILE A 116 -2.71 -8.98 13.32
N VAL A 117 -2.63 -7.68 13.04
CA VAL A 117 -3.42 -6.65 13.69
C VAL A 117 -4.57 -6.21 12.78
N TYR A 118 -5.75 -6.05 13.36
CA TYR A 118 -6.96 -5.54 12.71
C TYR A 118 -7.19 -4.10 13.17
N PRO A 119 -6.69 -3.10 12.46
CA PRO A 119 -6.82 -1.71 12.90
C PRO A 119 -8.27 -1.23 12.79
N GLU A 120 -8.73 -0.54 13.83
CA GLU A 120 -10.05 0.08 13.86
C GLU A 120 -9.98 1.53 13.38
N TRP A 121 -9.84 1.75 12.10
CA TRP A 121 -9.99 3.08 11.51
C TRP A 121 -11.17 3.14 10.54
N SER A 122 -11.82 4.30 10.50
CA SER A 122 -12.86 4.58 9.53
C SER A 122 -12.33 5.55 8.46
N TYR A 123 -12.49 5.19 7.20
CA TYR A 123 -12.21 6.13 6.12
C TYR A 123 -13.20 7.29 6.15
N GLY A 124 -12.72 8.51 6.34
CA GLY A 124 -13.45 9.73 6.67
C GLY A 124 -14.45 10.28 5.64
N MET A 125 -14.95 9.48 4.70
CA MET A 125 -15.96 9.90 3.73
C MET A 125 -17.22 9.01 3.71
N SER A 126 -17.33 8.03 4.60
CA SER A 126 -18.54 7.20 4.71
C SER A 126 -18.66 6.72 6.15
N LYS A 127 -19.75 7.08 6.82
CA LYS A 127 -20.01 6.79 8.23
C LYS A 127 -20.05 5.30 8.60
N ASP A 128 -20.04 4.39 7.64
CA ASP A 128 -20.29 2.96 7.83
C ASP A 128 -19.23 2.02 7.24
N LYS A 129 -18.08 2.52 6.78
CA LYS A 129 -17.02 1.65 6.26
C LYS A 129 -15.87 1.53 7.25
N LYS A 130 -15.97 0.53 8.12
CA LYS A 130 -14.78 0.00 8.80
C LYS A 130 -13.77 -0.46 7.75
N SER A 131 -12.50 -0.12 7.96
CA SER A 131 -11.43 -0.66 7.12
C SER A 131 -11.47 -2.19 7.18
N LYS A 132 -11.33 -2.84 6.04
CA LYS A 132 -11.11 -4.29 5.94
C LYS A 132 -9.63 -4.59 5.72
N GLU A 133 -8.79 -3.76 6.26
CA GLU A 133 -7.35 -3.85 6.13
C GLU A 133 -6.76 -4.53 7.36
N ILE A 134 -5.71 -5.29 7.16
CA ILE A 134 -4.90 -5.86 8.24
C ILE A 134 -3.48 -5.34 8.13
N LEU A 135 -2.80 -5.27 9.25
CA LEU A 135 -1.36 -5.09 9.32
C LEU A 135 -0.73 -6.39 9.80
N ILE A 136 0.29 -6.82 9.08
CA ILE A 136 1.09 -7.99 9.40
C ILE A 136 2.46 -7.48 9.84
N LEU A 137 2.92 -7.92 10.98
CA LEU A 137 4.10 -7.36 11.62
C LEU A 137 5.20 -8.42 11.80
N ASN A 138 6.42 -8.03 11.49
CA ASN A 138 7.66 -8.68 11.91
C ASN A 138 8.60 -7.58 12.40
N THR A 139 8.37 -7.11 13.60
CA THR A 139 9.19 -6.07 14.23
C THR A 139 9.94 -6.68 15.40
N LYS A 140 11.20 -6.34 15.53
CA LYS A 140 11.95 -6.66 16.75
C LYS A 140 11.32 -5.84 17.88
N GLU A 141 10.81 -6.50 18.91
CA GLU A 141 10.50 -5.81 20.16
C GLU A 141 11.83 -5.27 20.70
N GLU A 142 11.99 -3.95 20.82
CA GLU A 142 13.03 -3.41 21.66
C GLU A 142 12.70 -3.85 23.09
N PRO A 143 13.66 -4.44 23.83
CA PRO A 143 13.42 -4.76 25.22
C PRO A 143 13.07 -3.45 25.94
N ASN A 144 11.89 -3.39 26.54
CA ASN A 144 11.49 -2.28 27.40
C ASN A 144 12.56 -2.13 28.49
N GLU A 145 13.33 -1.01 28.45
CA GLU A 145 14.19 -0.60 29.53
C GLU A 145 13.37 -0.18 30.76
#